data_fd2afd6e228b027cef6050c1ee0ffd8e
#
_entry.id   fd2afd6e228b027cef6050c1ee0ffd8e
#
_cell.length_a   1.000
_cell.length_b   1.000
_cell.length_c   1.000
_cell.angle_alpha   90.00
_cell.angle_beta   90.00
_cell.angle_gamma   90.00
#
_symmetry.space_group_name_H-M   'P 1'
#
loop_
_entity.id
_entity.type
_entity.pdbx_description
1 polymer ?
#
loop_
_entity_poly.entity_id
_entity_poly.type
_entity_poly.pdbx_seq_one_letter_code
_entity_poly.pdbx_strand_id
1 'polypeptide(L)'
;EFIIRHQPAAGNLRFVYSASKVAGQLERVGDYAESIARQILLMSHLPYEIPKDSFHEIANLAIPMLHNAVHAFVDKNPELARATMSVEPRVNQVRDDLSDKLVEWREEGRLPLEALSPLLTVARRFERVSDQATNICEEALYFATGEYRRHLPREGFHVLFVDDNNDCLSRMAEVAAKALKAERFSFSSAGLVGGAVDPRTVWFLAEKGYDISNQPSRSVGEVLRSESFH
;
A
#
# COMPACT_ATOMS: atom_id res chain seq x y z
N GLU A 1 -24.94 8.06 -19.58
CA GLU A 1 -26.29 8.31 -20.11
C GLU A 1 -27.33 8.42 -19.00
N PHE A 2 -27.38 7.49 -17.99
CA PHE A 2 -28.36 7.51 -16.89
C PHE A 2 -28.33 8.82 -16.08
N ILE A 3 -27.10 9.29 -15.67
CA ILE A 3 -26.93 10.53 -14.90
C ILE A 3 -27.47 11.74 -15.66
N ILE A 4 -27.22 11.82 -16.97
CA ILE A 4 -27.63 12.94 -17.80
C ILE A 4 -29.16 12.96 -17.95
N ARG A 5 -29.80 11.80 -18.12
CA ARG A 5 -31.25 11.68 -18.32
C ARG A 5 -32.05 11.93 -17.04
N HIS A 6 -31.59 11.38 -15.91
CA HIS A 6 -32.37 11.33 -14.67
C HIS A 6 -31.94 12.35 -13.63
N GLN A 7 -30.78 13.01 -13.83
CA GLN A 7 -30.24 14.03 -12.92
C GLN A 7 -30.39 13.65 -11.43
N PRO A 8 -29.92 12.45 -11.04
CA PRO A 8 -30.11 11.96 -9.68
C PRO A 8 -29.47 12.91 -8.67
N ALA A 9 -30.14 13.15 -7.53
CA ALA A 9 -29.66 14.02 -6.47
C ALA A 9 -29.32 13.22 -5.20
N ALA A 10 -28.49 13.79 -4.36
CA ALA A 10 -28.14 13.29 -3.03
C ALA A 10 -27.79 11.79 -3.00
N GLY A 11 -28.56 10.95 -2.28
CA GLY A 11 -28.30 9.53 -2.10
C GLY A 11 -28.29 8.71 -3.40
N ASN A 12 -29.16 9.07 -4.34
CA ASN A 12 -29.23 8.41 -5.66
C ASN A 12 -27.97 8.71 -6.50
N LEU A 13 -27.47 9.92 -6.44
CA LEU A 13 -26.21 10.27 -7.12
C LEU A 13 -25.03 9.54 -6.50
N ARG A 14 -24.95 9.48 -5.15
CA ARG A 14 -23.92 8.69 -4.47
C ARG A 14 -23.95 7.22 -4.88
N PHE A 15 -25.15 6.62 -4.91
CA PHE A 15 -25.29 5.23 -5.37
C PHE A 15 -24.73 5.02 -6.78
N VAL A 16 -25.17 5.81 -7.77
CA VAL A 16 -24.73 5.67 -9.17
C VAL A 16 -23.22 5.87 -9.31
N TYR A 17 -22.68 6.86 -8.60
CA TYR A 17 -21.25 7.13 -8.58
C TYR A 17 -20.45 5.95 -8.01
N SER A 18 -20.82 5.48 -6.81
CA SER A 18 -20.14 4.36 -6.16
C SER A 18 -20.32 3.06 -6.92
N ALA A 19 -21.52 2.79 -7.46
CA ALA A 19 -21.76 1.60 -8.27
C ALA A 19 -20.88 1.55 -9.53
N SER A 20 -20.68 2.70 -10.19
CA SER A 20 -19.75 2.78 -11.33
C SER A 20 -18.31 2.45 -10.95
N LYS A 21 -17.87 2.91 -9.78
CA LYS A 21 -16.52 2.59 -9.28
C LYS A 21 -16.38 1.13 -8.88
N VAL A 22 -17.38 0.58 -8.17
CA VAL A 22 -17.40 -0.83 -7.79
C VAL A 22 -17.35 -1.73 -9.03
N ALA A 23 -18.10 -1.39 -10.10
CA ALA A 23 -18.03 -2.11 -11.37
C ALA A 23 -16.59 -2.13 -11.95
N GLY A 24 -15.88 -1.01 -11.91
CA GLY A 24 -14.47 -0.95 -12.35
C GLY A 24 -13.52 -1.75 -11.47
N GLN A 25 -13.78 -1.87 -10.16
CA GLN A 25 -12.98 -2.73 -9.28
C GLN A 25 -13.23 -4.22 -9.60
N LEU A 26 -14.48 -4.61 -9.86
CA LEU A 26 -14.84 -6.00 -10.22
C LEU A 26 -14.27 -6.40 -11.58
N GLU A 27 -14.22 -5.48 -12.55
CA GLU A 27 -13.54 -5.71 -13.83
C GLU A 27 -12.05 -6.06 -13.62
N ARG A 28 -11.34 -5.28 -12.79
CA ARG A 28 -9.95 -5.57 -12.45
C ARG A 28 -9.76 -6.92 -11.76
N VAL A 29 -10.69 -7.32 -10.89
CA VAL A 29 -10.67 -8.65 -10.27
C VAL A 29 -10.78 -9.74 -11.35
N GLY A 30 -11.62 -9.56 -12.36
CA GLY A 30 -11.69 -10.44 -13.53
C GLY A 30 -10.35 -10.55 -14.27
N ASP A 31 -9.67 -9.41 -14.50
CA ASP A 31 -8.33 -9.39 -15.12
C ASP A 31 -7.28 -10.13 -14.27
N TYR A 32 -7.38 -10.02 -12.93
CA TYR A 32 -6.48 -10.75 -12.04
C TYR A 32 -6.75 -12.26 -12.09
N ALA A 33 -8.00 -12.69 -12.15
CA ALA A 33 -8.36 -14.10 -12.30
C ALA A 33 -7.84 -14.67 -13.64
N GLU A 34 -7.99 -13.94 -14.74
CA GLU A 34 -7.41 -14.30 -16.04
C GLU A 34 -5.88 -14.41 -15.94
N SER A 35 -5.23 -13.41 -15.30
CA SER A 35 -3.78 -13.41 -15.10
C SER A 35 -3.31 -14.63 -14.32
N ILE A 36 -3.99 -15.02 -13.24
CA ILE A 36 -3.69 -16.23 -12.45
C ILE A 36 -3.79 -17.47 -13.34
N ALA A 37 -4.89 -17.63 -14.06
CA ALA A 37 -5.09 -18.77 -14.95
C ALA A 37 -3.99 -18.87 -16.02
N ARG A 38 -3.60 -17.76 -16.60
CA ARG A 38 -2.51 -17.68 -17.59
C ARG A 38 -1.17 -18.11 -17.00
N GLN A 39 -0.81 -17.69 -15.78
CA GLN A 39 0.41 -18.12 -15.11
C GLN A 39 0.42 -19.62 -14.85
N ILE A 40 -0.70 -20.18 -14.39
CA ILE A 40 -0.83 -21.63 -14.16
C ILE A 40 -0.66 -22.42 -15.45
N LEU A 41 -1.24 -21.97 -16.55
CA LEU A 41 -1.08 -22.60 -17.86
C LEU A 41 0.38 -22.59 -18.34
N LEU A 42 1.10 -21.49 -18.12
CA LEU A 42 2.52 -21.37 -18.46
C LEU A 42 3.39 -22.42 -17.72
N MET A 43 2.99 -22.77 -16.49
CA MET A 43 3.73 -23.69 -15.62
C MET A 43 3.27 -25.14 -15.73
N SER A 44 2.15 -25.43 -16.38
CA SER A 44 1.48 -26.75 -16.35
C SER A 44 2.32 -27.91 -16.84
N HIS A 45 3.37 -27.65 -17.62
CA HIS A 45 4.29 -28.64 -18.18
C HIS A 45 5.54 -28.87 -17.33
N LEU A 46 5.76 -28.07 -16.27
CA LEU A 46 6.96 -28.15 -15.45
C LEU A 46 6.74 -29.16 -14.30
N PRO A 47 7.66 -30.14 -14.11
CA PRO A 47 7.61 -31.07 -12.98
C PRO A 47 8.16 -30.36 -11.73
N TYR A 48 7.30 -29.86 -10.86
CA TYR A 48 7.70 -29.22 -9.60
C TYR A 48 6.60 -29.33 -8.54
N GLU A 49 7.01 -29.21 -7.30
CA GLU A 49 6.09 -29.04 -6.19
C GLU A 49 5.71 -27.57 -6.03
N ILE A 50 4.48 -27.31 -5.58
CA ILE A 50 4.01 -25.99 -5.19
C ILE A 50 3.56 -26.00 -3.73
N PRO A 51 3.77 -24.92 -2.96
CA PRO A 51 3.29 -24.81 -1.59
C PRO A 51 1.77 -24.54 -1.56
N LYS A 52 0.97 -25.57 -1.90
CA LYS A 52 -0.48 -25.49 -2.05
C LYS A 52 -1.17 -24.88 -0.84
N ASP A 53 -0.74 -25.26 0.37
CA ASP A 53 -1.36 -24.78 1.61
C ASP A 53 -1.23 -23.25 1.77
N SER A 54 -0.07 -22.69 1.41
CA SER A 54 0.16 -21.25 1.47
C SER A 54 -0.67 -20.50 0.41
N PHE A 55 -0.85 -21.08 -0.80
CA PHE A 55 -1.75 -20.52 -1.80
C PHE A 55 -3.22 -20.64 -1.40
N HIS A 56 -3.62 -21.73 -0.73
CA HIS A 56 -4.95 -21.89 -0.16
C HIS A 56 -5.19 -20.87 0.96
N GLU A 57 -4.19 -20.61 1.82
CA GLU A 57 -4.31 -19.63 2.90
C GLU A 57 -4.62 -18.24 2.34
N ILE A 58 -3.83 -17.73 1.36
CA ILE A 58 -4.08 -16.41 0.79
C ILE A 58 -5.42 -16.34 0.04
N ALA A 59 -5.80 -17.40 -0.68
CA ALA A 59 -7.07 -17.48 -1.37
C ALA A 59 -8.26 -17.46 -0.39
N ASN A 60 -8.16 -18.21 0.74
CA ASN A 60 -9.18 -18.26 1.78
C ASN A 60 -9.32 -16.94 2.56
N LEU A 61 -8.39 -16.02 2.45
CA LEU A 61 -8.50 -14.65 2.95
C LEU A 61 -9.05 -13.70 1.89
N ALA A 62 -8.47 -13.68 0.70
CA ALA A 62 -8.79 -12.69 -0.34
C ALA A 62 -10.18 -12.90 -0.96
N ILE A 63 -10.61 -14.15 -1.21
CA ILE A 63 -11.91 -14.44 -1.83
C ILE A 63 -13.08 -14.04 -0.91
N PRO A 64 -13.11 -14.43 0.39
CA PRO A 64 -14.16 -13.95 1.31
C PRO A 64 -14.16 -12.43 1.49
N MET A 65 -12.98 -11.77 1.49
CA MET A 65 -12.92 -10.30 1.51
C MET A 65 -13.69 -9.69 0.34
N LEU A 66 -13.49 -10.19 -0.88
CA LEU A 66 -14.20 -9.70 -2.07
C LEU A 66 -15.71 -9.91 -1.92
N HIS A 67 -16.16 -11.10 -1.52
CA HIS A 67 -17.56 -11.39 -1.30
C HIS A 67 -18.18 -10.46 -0.25
N ASN A 68 -17.54 -10.32 0.90
CA ASN A 68 -18.01 -9.46 1.98
C ASN A 68 -18.05 -7.98 1.56
N ALA A 69 -17.08 -7.52 0.76
CA ALA A 69 -17.06 -6.16 0.24
C ALA A 69 -18.26 -5.87 -0.67
N VAL A 70 -18.59 -6.81 -1.57
CA VAL A 70 -19.77 -6.69 -2.44
C VAL A 70 -21.05 -6.71 -1.61
N HIS A 71 -21.19 -7.62 -0.64
CA HIS A 71 -22.32 -7.63 0.28
C HIS A 71 -22.45 -6.35 1.08
N ALA A 72 -21.34 -5.83 1.62
CA ALA A 72 -21.32 -4.56 2.35
C ALA A 72 -21.86 -3.40 1.49
N PHE A 73 -21.53 -3.39 0.19
CA PHE A 73 -22.02 -2.38 -0.74
C PHE A 73 -23.52 -2.56 -1.04
N VAL A 74 -23.95 -3.78 -1.36
CA VAL A 74 -25.36 -4.08 -1.70
C VAL A 74 -26.29 -3.82 -0.54
N ASP A 75 -25.90 -4.26 0.65
CA ASP A 75 -26.70 -4.18 1.88
C ASP A 75 -26.56 -2.84 2.63
N LYS A 76 -25.72 -1.92 2.12
CA LYS A 76 -25.34 -0.66 2.77
C LYS A 76 -24.86 -0.89 4.21
N ASN A 77 -24.03 -1.90 4.41
CA ASN A 77 -23.58 -2.32 5.73
C ASN A 77 -22.16 -1.77 6.05
N PRO A 78 -22.05 -0.64 6.76
CA PRO A 78 -20.75 -0.05 7.09
C PRO A 78 -19.92 -0.87 8.06
N GLU A 79 -20.56 -1.67 8.93
CA GLU A 79 -19.86 -2.51 9.89
C GLU A 79 -19.17 -3.68 9.17
N LEU A 80 -19.87 -4.34 8.24
CA LEU A 80 -19.29 -5.38 7.41
C LEU A 80 -18.12 -4.83 6.56
N ALA A 81 -18.26 -3.62 6.00
CA ALA A 81 -17.19 -2.98 5.25
C ALA A 81 -15.93 -2.79 6.12
N ARG A 82 -16.07 -2.22 7.34
CA ARG A 82 -14.94 -2.02 8.26
C ARG A 82 -14.30 -3.34 8.70
N ALA A 83 -15.12 -4.34 9.05
CA ALA A 83 -14.63 -5.66 9.42
C ALA A 83 -13.84 -6.32 8.28
N THR A 84 -14.33 -6.21 7.04
CA THR A 84 -13.65 -6.76 5.86
C THR A 84 -12.31 -6.08 5.61
N MET A 85 -12.24 -4.76 5.69
CA MET A 85 -10.98 -4.00 5.51
C MET A 85 -9.91 -4.38 6.55
N SER A 86 -10.30 -4.77 7.76
CA SER A 86 -9.35 -5.16 8.81
C SER A 86 -8.58 -6.46 8.51
N VAL A 87 -8.99 -7.23 7.49
CA VAL A 87 -8.32 -8.48 7.07
C VAL A 87 -7.13 -8.21 6.13
N GLU A 88 -7.12 -7.09 5.41
CA GLU A 88 -6.10 -6.75 4.41
C GLU A 88 -4.65 -6.89 4.92
N PRO A 89 -4.27 -6.40 6.12
CA PRO A 89 -2.89 -6.56 6.62
C PRO A 89 -2.47 -8.03 6.75
N ARG A 90 -3.42 -8.93 7.05
CA ARG A 90 -3.14 -10.37 7.11
C ARG A 90 -2.89 -10.96 5.73
N VAL A 91 -3.62 -10.51 4.69
CA VAL A 91 -3.37 -10.93 3.30
C VAL A 91 -1.97 -10.52 2.87
N ASN A 92 -1.56 -9.29 3.18
CA ASN A 92 -0.23 -8.77 2.87
C ASN A 92 0.86 -9.60 3.55
N GLN A 93 0.70 -9.91 4.84
CA GLN A 93 1.63 -10.78 5.58
C GLN A 93 1.75 -12.17 4.93
N VAL A 94 0.62 -12.83 4.62
CA VAL A 94 0.63 -14.15 3.99
C VAL A 94 1.28 -14.11 2.61
N ARG A 95 1.09 -13.03 1.84
CA ARG A 95 1.75 -12.84 0.55
C ARG A 95 3.28 -12.72 0.71
N ASP A 96 3.76 -11.99 1.72
CA ASP A 96 5.19 -11.84 2.01
C ASP A 96 5.78 -13.18 2.43
N ASP A 97 5.17 -13.88 3.40
CA ASP A 97 5.58 -15.19 3.88
C ASP A 97 5.63 -16.22 2.72
N LEU A 98 4.65 -16.16 1.82
CA LEU A 98 4.62 -17.02 0.63
C LEU A 98 5.74 -16.68 -0.35
N SER A 99 6.03 -15.40 -0.55
CA SER A 99 7.10 -14.95 -1.44
C SER A 99 8.47 -15.42 -0.93
N ASP A 100 8.74 -15.28 0.36
CA ASP A 100 9.96 -15.73 1.01
C ASP A 100 10.12 -17.26 0.88
N LYS A 101 9.06 -17.99 1.14
CA LYS A 101 9.03 -19.46 0.99
C LYS A 101 9.31 -19.93 -0.44
N LEU A 102 8.81 -19.23 -1.45
CA LEU A 102 9.09 -19.55 -2.85
C LEU A 102 10.57 -19.32 -3.20
N VAL A 103 11.18 -18.26 -2.66
CA VAL A 103 12.61 -17.98 -2.83
C VAL A 103 13.44 -19.09 -2.15
N GLU A 104 13.12 -19.44 -0.91
CA GLU A 104 13.77 -20.52 -0.17
C GLU A 104 13.71 -21.86 -0.95
N TRP A 105 12.52 -22.25 -1.44
CA TRP A 105 12.36 -23.46 -2.25
C TRP A 105 13.15 -23.42 -3.55
N ARG A 106 13.36 -22.23 -4.12
CA ARG A 106 14.22 -22.05 -5.28
C ARG A 106 15.69 -22.29 -4.93
N GLU A 107 16.16 -21.78 -3.79
CA GLU A 107 17.53 -21.96 -3.29
C GLU A 107 17.82 -23.42 -2.94
N GLU A 108 16.85 -24.13 -2.38
CA GLU A 108 16.89 -25.57 -2.09
C GLU A 108 16.84 -26.47 -3.35
N GLY A 109 16.63 -25.90 -4.53
CA GLY A 109 16.51 -26.65 -5.79
C GLY A 109 15.17 -27.38 -5.98
N ARG A 110 14.18 -27.16 -5.13
CA ARG A 110 12.82 -27.73 -5.19
C ARG A 110 11.93 -27.03 -6.22
N LEU A 111 12.25 -25.79 -6.56
CA LEU A 111 11.48 -24.97 -7.50
C LEU A 111 12.38 -24.55 -8.67
N PRO A 112 12.02 -24.83 -9.94
CA PRO A 112 12.75 -24.34 -11.10
C PRO A 112 12.59 -22.81 -11.24
N LEU A 113 13.60 -22.15 -11.81
CA LEU A 113 13.61 -20.70 -11.97
C LEU A 113 12.40 -20.20 -12.80
N GLU A 114 12.03 -20.99 -13.80
CA GLU A 114 10.92 -20.71 -14.73
C GLU A 114 9.57 -20.66 -14.02
N ALA A 115 9.42 -21.35 -12.87
CA ALA A 115 8.19 -21.35 -12.07
C ALA A 115 8.16 -20.25 -11.01
N LEU A 116 9.30 -19.73 -10.58
CA LEU A 116 9.37 -18.73 -9.50
C LEU A 116 8.58 -17.45 -9.84
N SER A 117 8.87 -16.83 -10.98
CA SER A 117 8.23 -15.58 -11.39
C SER A 117 6.70 -15.73 -11.58
N PRO A 118 6.19 -16.78 -12.26
CA PRO A 118 4.76 -17.05 -12.32
C PRO A 118 4.09 -17.22 -10.94
N LEU A 119 4.69 -17.98 -10.01
CA LEU A 119 4.13 -18.22 -8.68
C LEU A 119 4.10 -16.94 -7.83
N LEU A 120 5.17 -16.13 -7.87
CA LEU A 120 5.19 -14.80 -7.24
C LEU A 120 4.11 -13.88 -7.83
N THR A 121 3.87 -13.99 -9.15
CA THR A 121 2.80 -13.23 -9.80
C THR A 121 1.43 -13.68 -9.30
N VAL A 122 1.17 -14.97 -9.16
CA VAL A 122 -0.10 -15.50 -8.62
C VAL A 122 -0.33 -14.98 -7.19
N ALA A 123 0.68 -15.06 -6.30
CA ALA A 123 0.59 -14.54 -4.93
C ALA A 123 0.22 -13.04 -4.91
N ARG A 124 0.91 -12.25 -5.75
CA ARG A 124 0.63 -10.81 -5.88
C ARG A 124 -0.76 -10.53 -6.45
N ARG A 125 -1.32 -11.40 -7.32
CA ARG A 125 -2.69 -11.21 -7.83
C ARG A 125 -3.74 -11.41 -6.74
N PHE A 126 -3.55 -12.35 -5.80
CA PHE A 126 -4.43 -12.49 -4.64
C PHE A 126 -4.38 -11.26 -3.72
N GLU A 127 -3.19 -10.68 -3.47
CA GLU A 127 -3.06 -9.40 -2.79
C GLU A 127 -3.86 -8.30 -3.51
N ARG A 128 -3.72 -8.19 -4.84
CA ARG A 128 -4.47 -7.20 -5.62
C ARG A 128 -5.99 -7.41 -5.56
N VAL A 129 -6.47 -8.65 -5.41
CA VAL A 129 -7.90 -8.91 -5.17
C VAL A 129 -8.33 -8.31 -3.83
N SER A 130 -7.52 -8.45 -2.75
CA SER A 130 -7.82 -7.84 -1.46
C SER A 130 -7.81 -6.31 -1.51
N ASP A 131 -6.90 -5.70 -2.27
CA ASP A 131 -6.89 -4.26 -2.51
C ASP A 131 -8.20 -3.78 -3.16
N GLN A 132 -8.69 -4.52 -4.18
CA GLN A 132 -9.96 -4.17 -4.81
C GLN A 132 -11.14 -4.36 -3.83
N ALA A 133 -11.11 -5.40 -2.98
CA ALA A 133 -12.13 -5.57 -1.95
C ALA A 133 -12.14 -4.40 -0.96
N THR A 134 -10.97 -3.92 -0.54
CA THR A 134 -10.83 -2.72 0.32
C THR A 134 -11.41 -1.48 -0.38
N ASN A 135 -11.09 -1.27 -1.67
CA ASN A 135 -11.65 -0.15 -2.45
C ASN A 135 -13.19 -0.23 -2.55
N ILE A 136 -13.76 -1.44 -2.71
CA ILE A 136 -15.22 -1.65 -2.71
C ILE A 136 -15.81 -1.32 -1.34
N CYS A 137 -15.16 -1.72 -0.24
CA CYS A 137 -15.59 -1.37 1.11
C CYS A 137 -15.59 0.14 1.34
N GLU A 138 -14.60 0.88 0.84
CA GLU A 138 -14.58 2.35 0.91
C GLU A 138 -15.78 2.98 0.19
N GLU A 139 -16.11 2.47 -1.00
CA GLU A 139 -17.28 2.93 -1.73
C GLU A 139 -18.60 2.54 -1.02
N ALA A 140 -18.63 1.37 -0.34
CA ALA A 140 -19.75 0.96 0.49
C ALA A 140 -19.94 1.91 1.69
N LEU A 141 -18.86 2.29 2.36
CA LEU A 141 -18.86 3.28 3.45
C LEU A 141 -19.36 4.64 2.96
N TYR A 142 -18.80 5.14 1.86
CA TYR A 142 -19.24 6.41 1.27
C TYR A 142 -20.71 6.40 0.90
N PHE A 143 -21.19 5.31 0.27
CA PHE A 143 -22.60 5.16 -0.10
C PHE A 143 -23.51 5.14 1.13
N ALA A 144 -23.13 4.43 2.20
CA ALA A 144 -23.94 4.27 3.40
C ALA A 144 -23.97 5.53 4.26
N THR A 145 -22.82 6.18 4.46
CA THR A 145 -22.65 7.28 5.44
C THR A 145 -22.57 8.66 4.81
N GLY A 146 -22.19 8.76 3.54
CA GLY A 146 -21.87 10.01 2.87
C GLY A 146 -20.48 10.55 3.22
N GLU A 147 -19.75 9.93 4.12
CA GLU A 147 -18.40 10.28 4.47
C GLU A 147 -17.42 9.63 3.49
N TYR A 148 -16.72 10.45 2.73
CA TYR A 148 -15.69 9.96 1.80
C TYR A 148 -14.39 9.75 2.58
N ARG A 149 -14.18 8.53 3.06
CA ARG A 149 -12.90 8.10 3.62
C ARG A 149 -12.18 7.26 2.57
N ARG A 150 -11.28 7.86 1.82
CA ARG A 150 -10.28 7.06 1.11
C ARG A 150 -9.39 6.38 2.17
N HIS A 151 -9.14 5.10 1.99
CA HIS A 151 -7.97 4.47 2.59
C HIS A 151 -6.77 5.15 1.93
N LEU A 152 -6.30 6.18 2.61
CA LEU A 152 -4.97 6.71 2.30
C LEU A 152 -4.02 5.62 2.78
N PRO A 153 -2.99 5.24 2.00
CA PRO A 153 -2.00 4.29 2.49
C PRO A 153 -1.68 4.66 3.94
N ARG A 154 -1.73 3.68 4.86
CA ARG A 154 -1.46 3.90 6.30
C ARG A 154 -0.05 4.41 6.52
N GLU A 155 0.81 4.20 5.55
CA GLU A 155 2.18 4.70 5.51
C GLU A 155 2.15 6.11 4.91
N GLY A 156 2.39 7.10 5.77
CA GLY A 156 2.67 8.47 5.32
C GLY A 156 3.91 8.45 4.42
N PHE A 157 3.94 9.29 3.43
CA PHE A 157 5.15 9.45 2.62
C PHE A 157 6.31 9.89 3.51
N HIS A 158 7.39 9.13 3.49
CA HIS A 158 8.62 9.52 4.17
C HIS A 158 9.55 10.20 3.15
N VAL A 159 9.76 11.50 3.33
CA VAL A 159 10.60 12.31 2.44
C VAL A 159 11.96 12.51 3.10
N LEU A 160 13.00 12.05 2.44
CA LEU A 160 14.37 12.23 2.86
C LEU A 160 15.02 13.36 2.04
N PHE A 161 15.43 14.42 2.71
CA PHE A 161 16.24 15.49 2.12
C PHE A 161 17.73 15.13 2.26
N VAL A 162 18.47 15.17 1.16
CA VAL A 162 19.87 14.77 1.13
C VAL A 162 20.72 15.92 0.60
N ASP A 163 21.83 16.21 1.29
CA ASP A 163 22.93 17.03 0.81
C ASP A 163 24.27 16.32 1.06
N ASP A 164 25.39 16.98 0.86
CA ASP A 164 26.68 16.33 0.98
C ASP A 164 27.02 15.91 2.42
N ASN A 165 26.74 16.76 3.42
CA ASN A 165 27.22 16.59 4.80
C ASN A 165 26.12 16.57 5.86
N ASN A 166 24.86 16.79 5.50
CA ASN A 166 23.73 17.03 6.42
C ASN A 166 24.02 18.19 7.39
N ASP A 167 24.63 19.24 6.89
CA ASP A 167 25.09 20.38 7.70
C ASP A 167 24.25 21.64 7.50
N CYS A 168 23.59 21.83 6.35
CA CYS A 168 22.88 23.05 6.02
C CYS A 168 21.55 22.81 5.29
N LEU A 169 21.58 22.60 3.98
CA LEU A 169 20.37 22.65 3.12
C LEU A 169 19.35 21.56 3.44
N SER A 170 19.79 20.33 3.62
CA SER A 170 18.91 19.20 3.97
C SER A 170 18.23 19.42 5.32
N ARG A 171 18.94 19.99 6.29
CA ARG A 171 18.41 20.37 7.61
C ARG A 171 17.35 21.45 7.53
N MET A 172 17.64 22.50 6.78
CA MET A 172 16.69 23.61 6.58
C MET A 172 15.43 23.11 5.88
N ALA A 173 15.56 22.24 4.88
CA ALA A 173 14.45 21.64 4.18
C ALA A 173 13.59 20.75 5.10
N GLU A 174 14.21 19.92 5.93
CA GLU A 174 13.51 19.09 6.92
C GLU A 174 12.68 19.94 7.89
N VAL A 175 13.30 20.97 8.49
CA VAL A 175 12.62 21.87 9.43
C VAL A 175 11.48 22.62 8.77
N ALA A 176 11.69 23.17 7.57
CA ALA A 176 10.65 23.89 6.81
C ALA A 176 9.48 22.96 6.45
N ALA A 177 9.77 21.71 6.03
CA ALA A 177 8.75 20.72 5.69
C ALA A 177 7.95 20.28 6.93
N LYS A 178 8.59 20.04 8.06
CA LYS A 178 7.92 19.73 9.34
C LYS A 178 7.00 20.86 9.82
N ALA A 179 7.36 22.12 9.55
CA ALA A 179 6.53 23.27 9.88
C ALA A 179 5.21 23.31 9.10
N LEU A 180 5.11 22.67 7.93
CA LEU A 180 3.87 22.56 7.15
C LEU A 180 2.80 21.69 7.83
N LYS A 181 3.15 20.91 8.86
CA LYS A 181 2.24 20.01 9.60
C LYS A 181 1.39 19.12 8.69
N ALA A 182 1.99 18.64 7.60
CA ALA A 182 1.32 17.78 6.63
C ALA A 182 1.13 16.38 7.23
N GLU A 183 -0.07 16.05 7.69
CA GLU A 183 -0.40 14.83 8.47
C GLU A 183 -0.01 13.51 7.80
N ARG A 184 0.25 13.52 6.48
CA ARG A 184 0.59 12.34 5.69
C ARG A 184 2.06 12.24 5.33
N PHE A 185 2.88 13.18 5.80
CA PHE A 185 4.28 13.23 5.47
C PHE A 185 5.11 13.22 6.75
N SER A 186 6.09 12.34 6.80
CA SER A 186 7.22 12.42 7.72
C SER A 186 8.45 12.89 6.95
N PHE A 187 9.27 13.66 7.60
CA PHE A 187 10.41 14.30 6.98
C PHE A 187 11.68 14.02 7.77
N SER A 188 12.72 13.61 7.07
CA SER A 188 14.05 13.39 7.60
C SER A 188 15.09 14.06 6.73
N SER A 189 16.30 14.26 7.27
CA SER A 189 17.45 14.72 6.49
C SER A 189 18.67 13.85 6.74
N ALA A 190 19.53 13.75 5.72
CA ALA A 190 20.81 13.03 5.79
C ALA A 190 21.85 13.67 4.88
N GLY A 191 23.14 13.36 5.13
CA GLY A 191 24.23 13.66 4.22
C GLY A 191 24.72 12.41 3.48
N LEU A 192 25.36 12.57 2.34
CA LEU A 192 26.11 11.48 1.71
C LEU A 192 27.20 10.98 2.66
N VAL A 193 27.82 11.92 3.37
CA VAL A 193 28.76 11.66 4.47
C VAL A 193 28.23 12.36 5.72
N GLY A 194 28.26 11.71 6.88
CA GLY A 194 27.90 12.35 8.15
C GLY A 194 28.96 13.40 8.51
N GLY A 195 28.55 14.62 8.87
CA GLY A 195 29.41 15.72 9.26
C GLY A 195 28.95 16.40 10.54
N ALA A 196 29.54 17.52 10.92
CA ALA A 196 29.03 18.39 11.98
C ALA A 196 28.03 19.40 11.38
N VAL A 197 26.94 19.69 12.09
CA VAL A 197 25.98 20.72 11.65
C VAL A 197 26.66 22.09 11.64
N ASP A 198 26.51 22.87 10.58
CA ASP A 198 27.07 24.22 10.46
C ASP A 198 26.46 25.13 11.56
N PRO A 199 27.29 25.75 12.42
CA PRO A 199 26.80 26.66 13.47
C PRO A 199 25.96 27.81 12.96
N ARG A 200 26.15 28.25 11.70
CA ARG A 200 25.35 29.28 11.06
C ARG A 200 23.93 28.77 10.76
N THR A 201 23.80 27.50 10.41
CA THR A 201 22.50 26.86 10.20
C THR A 201 21.73 26.75 11.52
N VAL A 202 22.40 26.37 12.61
CA VAL A 202 21.81 26.31 13.96
C VAL A 202 21.30 27.71 14.35
N TRP A 203 22.16 28.71 14.22
CA TRP A 203 21.80 30.11 14.55
C TRP A 203 20.63 30.61 13.73
N PHE A 204 20.68 30.43 12.42
CA PHE A 204 19.59 30.86 11.50
C PHE A 204 18.24 30.23 11.82
N LEU A 205 18.23 28.94 12.09
CA LEU A 205 16.99 28.23 12.43
C LEU A 205 16.49 28.63 13.81
N ALA A 206 17.37 28.87 14.78
CA ALA A 206 16.99 29.38 16.09
C ALA A 206 16.31 30.76 16.01
N GLU A 207 16.79 31.68 15.15
CA GLU A 207 16.11 32.94 14.88
C GLU A 207 14.69 32.78 14.32
N LYS A 208 14.41 31.66 13.63
CA LYS A 208 13.08 31.31 13.11
C LYS A 208 12.23 30.51 14.10
N GLY A 209 12.74 30.27 15.31
CA GLY A 209 12.03 29.54 16.36
C GLY A 209 12.21 28.00 16.30
N TYR A 210 13.18 27.52 15.56
CA TYR A 210 13.49 26.09 15.45
C TYR A 210 14.84 25.75 16.06
N ASP A 211 14.84 25.00 17.17
CA ASP A 211 16.07 24.54 17.82
C ASP A 211 16.51 23.16 17.28
N ILE A 212 17.64 23.13 16.62
CA ILE A 212 18.30 21.90 16.12
C ILE A 212 19.66 21.62 16.79
N SER A 213 19.99 22.34 17.84
CA SER A 213 21.32 22.30 18.49
C SER A 213 21.72 20.91 19.00
N ASN A 214 20.73 20.09 19.38
CA ASN A 214 20.93 18.73 19.89
C ASN A 214 20.71 17.61 18.85
N GLN A 215 20.52 17.95 17.57
CA GLN A 215 20.27 16.97 16.53
C GLN A 215 21.58 16.60 15.83
N PRO A 216 22.06 15.34 15.94
CA PRO A 216 23.28 14.93 15.26
C PRO A 216 23.09 14.91 13.74
N SER A 217 24.16 15.17 13.00
CA SER A 217 24.19 14.90 11.56
C SER A 217 24.17 13.38 11.34
N ARG A 218 23.44 12.95 10.32
CA ARG A 218 23.25 11.53 9.98
C ARG A 218 23.64 11.28 8.53
N SER A 219 24.28 10.14 8.27
CA SER A 219 24.52 9.69 6.90
C SER A 219 23.26 9.02 6.31
N VAL A 220 23.14 9.01 4.98
CA VAL A 220 22.09 8.28 4.27
C VAL A 220 22.05 6.81 4.68
N GLY A 221 23.24 6.18 4.83
CA GLY A 221 23.34 4.79 5.25
C GLY A 221 22.79 4.50 6.65
N GLU A 222 22.91 5.45 7.59
CA GLU A 222 22.33 5.34 8.93
C GLU A 222 20.83 5.50 8.90
N VAL A 223 20.32 6.48 8.15
CA VAL A 223 18.89 6.75 8.05
C VAL A 223 18.15 5.58 7.36
N LEU A 224 18.68 5.03 6.27
CA LEU A 224 18.09 3.88 5.56
C LEU A 224 18.08 2.58 6.38
N ARG A 225 18.93 2.46 7.43
CA ARG A 225 18.87 1.31 8.35
C ARG A 225 17.86 1.49 9.48
N SER A 226 17.57 2.72 9.85
CA SER A 226 16.71 3.06 11.01
C SER A 226 15.28 3.44 10.61
N GLU A 227 15.05 3.83 9.38
CA GLU A 227 13.79 4.36 8.90
C GLU A 227 13.40 3.64 7.58
N SER A 228 12.11 3.28 7.44
CA SER A 228 11.61 2.66 6.21
C SER A 228 11.18 3.74 5.23
N PHE A 229 11.63 3.62 3.97
CA PHE A 229 11.23 4.48 2.86
C PHE A 229 10.52 3.63 1.80
N HIS A 230 9.44 4.14 1.23
CA HIS A 230 8.61 3.48 0.22
C HIS A 230 8.73 4.17 -1.13
#